data_45b01885aaa16a98a73ca6650a1ee1ce
#
_entry.id   45b01885aaa16a98a73ca6650a1ee1ce
#
_cell.length_a   1.000
_cell.length_b   1.000
_cell.length_c   1.000
_cell.angle_alpha   90.00
_cell.angle_beta   90.00
_cell.angle_gamma   90.00
#
_symmetry.space_group_name_H-M   'P 1'
#
loop_
_entity.id
_entity.type
_entity.pdbx_description
1 polymer ?
#
loop_
_entity_poly.entity_id
_entity_poly.type
_entity_poly.pdbx_seq_one_letter_code
_entity_poly.pdbx_strand_id
1 'polypeptide(L)'
;MKRFLILAGCFLGAVFLGYGLPAMIKQNADPLYASRQNEESIISQRILAANLDARTVYKVYDAGELIGILSSKAKLNPFLEQVYRNFYAQDFPHSKAALGKDVYIAPTQSYFSYEDKDDAILDYIQEKRLFTLRATAVEFRDDNGVYAQIYVSDEALYNEAMQSFLNLFVSKEDLSALANGKLTPQLNTYGSRITGVSITQTVTTKEAYAPPEEIKRDVTSILDYLEYGDNTERAYYTVEKYDTVAGVGTKNNGLSATQVMNLNRDKITSVDQILTEGDQLCITYFTSPIDVVVTVESMRQENIYPQTIYQEDSSLRKGASLVKQTGVNGAKNTVYAERWINGVLISGSPVSSVDTLQPVDEIIAVGTLEIPGIGTGSYRWPVDNVHISCRWGCYFGHYAVDVQNYYDRYGVIRAADRGVVEVNSYNSVNGNYVIINHNNGFHSYYGHMNVKSPLEVGTIVDKGEVIGQIGMTGRATGPHVHFFIYEGETAQDIGKRHNPCEFLDCDATI
;
A
#
# COMPACT_ATOMS: atom_id res chain seq x y z
N MET A 1 -36.63 11.20 -33.23
CA MET A 1 -36.93 10.14 -32.27
C MET A 1 -37.81 8.98 -32.84
N LYS A 2 -39.02 9.25 -33.42
CA LYS A 2 -39.89 8.18 -33.93
C LYS A 2 -39.25 7.27 -35.01
N ARG A 3 -38.43 7.80 -35.91
CA ARG A 3 -37.76 6.98 -36.97
C ARG A 3 -36.63 6.10 -36.41
N PHE A 4 -35.97 6.53 -35.33
CA PHE A 4 -34.90 5.78 -34.66
C PHE A 4 -35.50 4.59 -33.87
N LEU A 5 -36.65 4.79 -33.23
CA LEU A 5 -37.37 3.75 -32.51
C LEU A 5 -37.91 2.67 -33.44
N ILE A 6 -38.37 3.06 -34.64
CA ILE A 6 -38.85 2.10 -35.66
C ILE A 6 -37.68 1.28 -36.21
N LEU A 7 -36.54 1.89 -36.52
CA LEU A 7 -35.32 1.19 -36.97
C LEU A 7 -34.76 0.26 -35.88
N ALA A 8 -34.72 0.69 -34.61
CA ALA A 8 -34.30 -0.16 -33.51
C ALA A 8 -35.26 -1.32 -33.26
N GLY A 9 -36.58 -1.08 -33.40
CA GLY A 9 -37.59 -2.13 -33.30
C GLY A 9 -37.49 -3.16 -34.45
N CYS A 10 -37.22 -2.68 -35.68
CA CYS A 10 -37.01 -3.57 -36.83
C CYS A 10 -35.71 -4.37 -36.71
N PHE A 11 -34.62 -3.77 -36.18
CA PHE A 11 -33.34 -4.45 -35.96
C PHE A 11 -33.47 -5.51 -34.85
N LEU A 12 -34.10 -5.17 -33.71
CA LEU A 12 -34.40 -6.11 -32.63
C LEU A 12 -35.32 -7.23 -33.10
N GLY A 13 -36.34 -6.94 -33.92
CA GLY A 13 -37.21 -7.90 -34.52
C GLY A 13 -36.46 -8.81 -35.48
N ALA A 14 -35.54 -8.27 -36.32
CA ALA A 14 -34.75 -9.10 -37.25
C ALA A 14 -33.73 -9.98 -36.50
N VAL A 15 -33.12 -9.47 -35.42
CA VAL A 15 -32.23 -10.27 -34.55
C VAL A 15 -33.03 -11.38 -33.83
N PHE A 16 -34.22 -11.05 -33.31
CA PHE A 16 -35.10 -12.07 -32.70
C PHE A 16 -35.56 -13.11 -33.71
N LEU A 17 -35.94 -12.71 -34.92
CA LEU A 17 -36.33 -13.65 -36.01
C LEU A 17 -35.12 -14.42 -36.54
N GLY A 18 -33.91 -13.79 -36.59
CA GLY A 18 -32.69 -14.43 -37.09
C GLY A 18 -32.03 -15.40 -36.10
N TYR A 19 -32.03 -15.05 -34.80
CA TYR A 19 -31.34 -15.82 -33.76
C TYR A 19 -32.24 -16.29 -32.63
N GLY A 20 -33.20 -15.50 -32.19
CA GLY A 20 -34.07 -15.83 -31.07
C GLY A 20 -35.13 -16.86 -31.45
N LEU A 21 -35.76 -16.71 -32.61
CA LEU A 21 -36.77 -17.68 -33.07
C LEU A 21 -36.16 -19.06 -33.36
N PRO A 22 -35.02 -19.18 -34.06
CA PRO A 22 -34.36 -20.46 -34.23
C PRO A 22 -33.89 -21.08 -32.90
N ALA A 23 -33.42 -20.24 -31.94
CA ALA A 23 -33.03 -20.74 -30.62
C ALA A 23 -34.24 -21.21 -29.80
N MET A 24 -35.35 -20.45 -29.81
CA MET A 24 -36.61 -20.90 -29.17
C MET A 24 -37.22 -22.10 -29.86
N ILE A 25 -37.16 -22.20 -31.21
CA ILE A 25 -37.59 -23.38 -31.95
C ILE A 25 -36.67 -24.56 -31.60
N LYS A 26 -35.38 -24.34 -31.42
CA LYS A 26 -34.43 -25.36 -30.99
C LYS A 26 -34.66 -25.82 -29.54
N GLN A 27 -35.07 -24.90 -28.65
CA GLN A 27 -35.41 -25.19 -27.26
C GLN A 27 -36.81 -25.81 -27.09
N ASN A 28 -37.79 -25.42 -27.93
CA ASN A 28 -39.16 -25.93 -27.96
C ASN A 28 -39.44 -26.61 -29.29
N ALA A 29 -38.46 -27.34 -29.83
CA ALA A 29 -38.61 -27.96 -31.12
C ALA A 29 -39.86 -28.79 -31.18
N ASP A 30 -40.78 -28.39 -32.06
CA ASP A 30 -41.93 -29.18 -32.41
C ASP A 30 -41.44 -30.62 -32.70
N PRO A 31 -42.00 -31.64 -32.05
CA PRO A 31 -41.65 -33.03 -32.26
C PRO A 31 -41.59 -33.44 -33.75
N LEU A 32 -42.40 -32.79 -34.58
CA LEU A 32 -42.37 -32.95 -36.02
C LEU A 32 -41.12 -32.38 -36.73
N TYR A 33 -40.48 -31.35 -36.15
CA TYR A 33 -39.24 -30.79 -36.70
C TYR A 33 -38.01 -31.63 -36.33
N ALA A 34 -37.97 -32.12 -35.09
CA ALA A 34 -36.95 -33.05 -34.62
C ALA A 34 -37.01 -34.41 -35.34
N SER A 35 -38.21 -34.86 -35.76
CA SER A 35 -38.37 -36.11 -36.52
C SER A 35 -37.96 -35.99 -37.99
N ARG A 36 -37.75 -34.77 -38.52
CA ARG A 36 -37.30 -34.56 -39.92
C ARG A 36 -35.81 -34.46 -40.09
N GLN A 37 -35.08 -34.20 -39.04
CA GLN A 37 -33.64 -34.39 -39.02
C GLN A 37 -33.39 -35.86 -38.69
N ASN A 38 -32.66 -36.57 -39.54
CA ASN A 38 -32.11 -37.89 -39.22
C ASN A 38 -31.11 -37.69 -38.07
N GLU A 39 -31.59 -37.52 -36.84
CA GLU A 39 -30.77 -37.58 -35.65
C GLU A 39 -30.39 -39.05 -35.45
N GLU A 40 -29.20 -39.45 -35.90
CA GLU A 40 -28.66 -40.75 -35.53
C GLU A 40 -28.49 -40.72 -34.00
N SER A 41 -29.22 -41.57 -33.30
CA SER A 41 -29.06 -41.71 -31.86
C SER A 41 -27.78 -42.49 -31.57
N ILE A 42 -27.07 -42.07 -30.52
CA ILE A 42 -25.86 -42.77 -30.03
C ILE A 42 -26.19 -44.26 -29.78
N ILE A 43 -27.37 -44.51 -29.19
CA ILE A 43 -27.91 -45.86 -29.02
C ILE A 43 -28.97 -46.10 -30.08
N SER A 44 -28.66 -46.91 -31.10
CA SER A 44 -29.55 -47.22 -32.17
C SER A 44 -30.75 -48.03 -31.69
N GLN A 45 -31.99 -47.61 -32.08
CA GLN A 45 -33.24 -48.25 -31.72
C GLN A 45 -34.08 -48.52 -32.96
N ARG A 46 -34.59 -49.72 -33.09
CA ARG A 46 -35.47 -50.11 -34.19
C ARG A 46 -36.90 -49.70 -33.91
N ILE A 47 -37.60 -49.24 -34.92
CA ILE A 47 -39.08 -49.10 -34.92
C ILE A 47 -39.69 -50.49 -35.03
N LEU A 48 -40.48 -50.80 -34.01
CA LEU A 48 -41.15 -52.12 -33.95
C LEU A 48 -42.53 -52.12 -34.62
N ALA A 49 -43.31 -51.05 -34.48
CA ALA A 49 -44.65 -50.93 -34.98
C ALA A 49 -45.08 -49.46 -35.12
N ALA A 50 -46.01 -49.18 -36.01
CA ALA A 50 -46.80 -47.95 -36.08
C ALA A 50 -48.10 -48.14 -35.31
N ASN A 51 -48.50 -47.15 -34.53
CA ASN A 51 -49.69 -47.15 -33.70
C ASN A 51 -50.74 -46.19 -34.27
N LEU A 52 -52.01 -46.48 -34.05
CA LEU A 52 -53.09 -45.55 -34.42
C LEU A 52 -53.17 -44.32 -33.58
N ASP A 53 -52.79 -44.45 -32.28
CA ASP A 53 -52.76 -43.34 -31.32
C ASP A 53 -51.32 -42.98 -30.99
N ALA A 54 -51.07 -41.65 -30.80
CA ALA A 54 -49.80 -41.17 -30.36
C ALA A 54 -49.55 -41.59 -28.93
N ARG A 55 -48.31 -41.98 -28.66
CA ARG A 55 -47.81 -42.28 -27.29
C ARG A 55 -46.71 -41.31 -26.92
N THR A 56 -46.62 -40.94 -25.63
CA THR A 56 -45.49 -40.16 -25.13
C THR A 56 -44.26 -41.05 -24.99
N VAL A 57 -43.22 -40.71 -25.69
CA VAL A 57 -41.87 -41.27 -25.53
C VAL A 57 -40.93 -40.20 -25.01
N TYR A 58 -39.81 -40.58 -24.47
CA TYR A 58 -38.88 -39.65 -23.78
C TYR A 58 -37.52 -39.70 -24.50
N LYS A 59 -37.27 -38.69 -25.35
CA LYS A 59 -35.96 -38.52 -25.99
C LYS A 59 -34.96 -38.02 -24.95
N VAL A 60 -33.81 -38.67 -24.82
CA VAL A 60 -32.72 -38.31 -23.91
C VAL A 60 -31.58 -37.74 -24.72
N TYR A 61 -31.12 -36.56 -24.32
CA TYR A 61 -30.05 -35.85 -24.98
C TYR A 61 -28.87 -35.61 -24.01
N ASP A 62 -27.66 -35.66 -24.52
CA ASP A 62 -26.44 -35.27 -23.88
C ASP A 62 -25.75 -34.19 -24.75
N ALA A 63 -25.51 -33.00 -24.21
CA ALA A 63 -24.93 -31.85 -24.93
C ALA A 63 -25.60 -31.54 -26.29
N GLY A 64 -26.89 -31.88 -26.41
CA GLY A 64 -27.68 -31.66 -27.62
C GLY A 64 -27.70 -32.88 -28.60
N GLU A 65 -26.92 -33.91 -28.36
CA GLU A 65 -26.92 -35.15 -29.14
C GLU A 65 -27.95 -36.14 -28.59
N LEU A 66 -28.70 -36.77 -29.45
CA LEU A 66 -29.71 -37.75 -29.05
C LEU A 66 -29.04 -39.07 -28.61
N ILE A 67 -29.10 -39.37 -27.30
CA ILE A 67 -28.61 -40.66 -26.78
C ILE A 67 -29.54 -41.80 -27.25
N GLY A 68 -30.84 -41.64 -27.02
CA GLY A 68 -31.86 -42.62 -27.33
C GLY A 68 -33.23 -42.22 -26.81
N ILE A 69 -34.20 -43.16 -26.87
CA ILE A 69 -35.59 -42.94 -26.51
C ILE A 69 -35.95 -43.89 -25.36
N LEU A 70 -36.22 -43.34 -24.17
CA LEU A 70 -36.75 -44.10 -23.05
C LEU A 70 -38.25 -44.39 -23.26
N SER A 71 -38.64 -45.59 -22.94
CA SER A 71 -40.04 -46.00 -22.98
C SER A 71 -40.86 -45.33 -21.86
N SER A 72 -40.23 -45.10 -20.69
CA SER A 72 -40.86 -44.53 -19.52
C SER A 72 -39.86 -43.81 -18.62
N LYS A 73 -40.30 -42.72 -17.99
CA LYS A 73 -39.54 -42.05 -16.91
C LYS A 73 -39.53 -42.85 -15.59
N ALA A 74 -40.38 -43.86 -15.44
CA ALA A 74 -40.54 -44.58 -14.19
C ALA A 74 -39.26 -45.28 -13.73
N LYS A 75 -38.35 -45.64 -14.62
CA LYS A 75 -37.07 -46.28 -14.32
C LYS A 75 -36.00 -45.23 -13.82
N LEU A 76 -36.16 -43.95 -14.13
CA LEU A 76 -35.14 -42.92 -13.91
C LEU A 76 -34.88 -42.67 -12.43
N ASN A 77 -35.93 -42.42 -11.65
CA ASN A 77 -35.76 -42.10 -10.20
C ASN A 77 -35.12 -43.28 -9.43
N PRO A 78 -35.60 -44.53 -9.59
CA PRO A 78 -34.91 -45.67 -8.95
C PRO A 78 -33.45 -45.81 -9.39
N PHE A 79 -33.14 -45.54 -10.64
CA PHE A 79 -31.79 -45.57 -11.18
C PHE A 79 -30.92 -44.48 -10.51
N LEU A 80 -31.37 -43.23 -10.44
CA LEU A 80 -30.66 -42.15 -9.81
C LEU A 80 -30.44 -42.40 -8.31
N GLU A 81 -31.42 -42.99 -7.62
CA GLU A 81 -31.24 -43.40 -6.22
C GLU A 81 -30.20 -44.51 -6.06
N GLN A 82 -30.20 -45.50 -6.96
CA GLN A 82 -29.20 -46.57 -6.97
C GLN A 82 -27.78 -46.03 -7.21
N VAL A 83 -27.63 -45.14 -8.22
CA VAL A 83 -26.37 -44.46 -8.52
C VAL A 83 -25.89 -43.68 -7.30
N TYR A 84 -26.77 -42.91 -6.68
CA TYR A 84 -26.40 -42.16 -5.45
C TYR A 84 -25.90 -43.08 -4.34
N ARG A 85 -26.66 -44.15 -4.02
CA ARG A 85 -26.31 -45.10 -2.94
C ARG A 85 -25.00 -45.82 -3.21
N ASN A 86 -24.76 -46.21 -4.48
CA ASN A 86 -23.61 -47.03 -4.83
C ASN A 86 -22.31 -46.23 -4.94
N PHE A 87 -22.39 -44.97 -5.38
CA PHE A 87 -21.19 -44.20 -5.77
C PHE A 87 -20.96 -42.92 -4.94
N TYR A 88 -22.02 -42.36 -4.34
CA TYR A 88 -21.89 -41.02 -3.77
C TYR A 88 -22.32 -40.90 -2.30
N ALA A 89 -23.13 -41.81 -1.77
CA ALA A 89 -23.73 -41.68 -0.43
C ALA A 89 -22.70 -41.60 0.70
N GLN A 90 -21.54 -42.22 0.52
CA GLN A 90 -20.46 -42.16 1.52
C GLN A 90 -19.79 -40.78 1.56
N ASP A 91 -19.52 -40.21 0.39
CA ASP A 91 -18.80 -38.94 0.25
C ASP A 91 -19.71 -37.72 0.38
N PHE A 92 -21.01 -37.88 0.08
CA PHE A 92 -22.00 -36.82 0.07
C PHE A 92 -23.23 -37.23 0.89
N PRO A 93 -23.11 -37.45 2.20
CA PRO A 93 -24.26 -37.80 3.04
C PRO A 93 -25.33 -36.70 2.92
N HIS A 94 -26.61 -37.10 2.92
CA HIS A 94 -27.75 -36.18 2.79
C HIS A 94 -27.98 -35.53 1.43
N SER A 95 -27.24 -35.91 0.39
CA SER A 95 -27.46 -35.46 -1.00
C SER A 95 -28.43 -36.34 -1.74
N LYS A 96 -28.62 -36.11 -3.01
CA LYS A 96 -29.33 -36.95 -3.99
C LYS A 96 -28.74 -36.69 -5.37
N ALA A 97 -28.75 -37.74 -6.21
CA ALA A 97 -28.31 -37.61 -7.62
C ALA A 97 -29.45 -37.06 -8.48
N ALA A 98 -29.05 -36.30 -9.49
CA ALA A 98 -29.88 -35.87 -10.62
C ALA A 98 -29.07 -36.06 -11.91
N LEU A 99 -29.72 -35.88 -13.04
CA LEU A 99 -29.03 -35.89 -14.34
C LEU A 99 -28.07 -34.73 -14.45
N GLY A 100 -26.99 -34.91 -15.20
CA GLY A 100 -26.00 -33.89 -15.49
C GLY A 100 -26.61 -32.65 -16.16
N LYS A 101 -25.90 -31.53 -16.05
CA LYS A 101 -26.34 -30.21 -16.53
C LYS A 101 -26.73 -30.23 -18.02
N ASP A 102 -26.00 -31.00 -18.83
CA ASP A 102 -26.19 -31.06 -20.28
C ASP A 102 -27.06 -32.23 -20.70
N VAL A 103 -27.60 -33.01 -19.73
CA VAL A 103 -28.52 -34.14 -19.98
C VAL A 103 -29.94 -33.69 -19.74
N TYR A 104 -30.77 -33.77 -20.77
CA TYR A 104 -32.19 -33.45 -20.65
C TYR A 104 -33.08 -34.49 -21.31
N ILE A 105 -34.28 -34.61 -20.81
CA ILE A 105 -35.29 -35.56 -21.30
C ILE A 105 -36.47 -34.79 -21.87
N ALA A 106 -36.69 -34.89 -23.17
CA ALA A 106 -37.78 -34.26 -23.90
C ALA A 106 -38.95 -35.22 -24.09
N PRO A 107 -40.12 -34.99 -23.47
CA PRO A 107 -41.33 -35.77 -23.79
C PRO A 107 -41.74 -35.46 -25.21
N THR A 108 -41.95 -36.49 -26.03
CA THR A 108 -42.28 -36.38 -27.44
C THR A 108 -43.46 -37.28 -27.76
N GLN A 109 -44.40 -36.78 -28.52
CA GLN A 109 -45.50 -37.64 -29.06
C GLN A 109 -45.00 -38.42 -30.26
N SER A 110 -45.20 -39.73 -30.23
CA SER A 110 -44.80 -40.60 -31.34
C SER A 110 -45.91 -41.63 -31.68
N TYR A 111 -46.11 -41.80 -32.94
CA TYR A 111 -46.95 -42.84 -33.44
C TYR A 111 -46.22 -44.22 -33.68
N PHE A 112 -44.93 -44.23 -33.22
CA PHE A 112 -44.10 -45.43 -33.37
C PHE A 112 -43.80 -46.03 -32.00
N SER A 113 -43.73 -47.35 -31.95
CA SER A 113 -43.17 -48.13 -30.86
C SER A 113 -41.74 -48.45 -31.21
N TYR A 114 -40.82 -48.17 -30.22
CA TYR A 114 -39.41 -48.38 -30.40
C TYR A 114 -38.94 -49.59 -29.60
N GLU A 115 -37.85 -50.19 -30.05
CA GLU A 115 -37.15 -51.23 -29.29
C GLU A 115 -36.80 -50.70 -27.91
N ASP A 116 -37.06 -51.49 -26.85
CA ASP A 116 -36.68 -51.10 -25.47
C ASP A 116 -35.16 -51.18 -25.32
N LYS A 117 -34.55 -50.02 -25.17
CA LYS A 117 -33.13 -49.81 -24.88
C LYS A 117 -32.96 -48.98 -23.61
N ASP A 118 -33.97 -48.95 -22.73
CA ASP A 118 -33.94 -48.16 -21.53
C ASP A 118 -32.68 -48.44 -20.69
N ASP A 119 -32.35 -49.73 -20.47
CA ASP A 119 -31.21 -50.14 -19.67
C ASP A 119 -29.89 -49.68 -20.34
N ALA A 120 -29.74 -49.84 -21.64
CA ALA A 120 -28.54 -49.37 -22.35
C ALA A 120 -28.38 -47.85 -22.32
N ILE A 121 -29.48 -47.06 -22.32
CA ILE A 121 -29.45 -45.59 -22.15
C ILE A 121 -29.02 -45.23 -20.74
N LEU A 122 -29.52 -45.91 -19.70
CA LEU A 122 -29.16 -45.67 -18.33
C LEU A 122 -27.70 -46.09 -18.05
N ASP A 123 -27.26 -47.22 -18.65
CA ASP A 123 -25.83 -47.63 -18.57
C ASP A 123 -24.90 -46.60 -19.22
N TYR A 124 -25.27 -46.05 -20.39
CA TYR A 124 -24.51 -44.96 -21.03
C TYR A 124 -24.36 -43.74 -20.10
N ILE A 125 -25.49 -43.29 -19.50
CA ILE A 125 -25.47 -42.17 -18.55
C ILE A 125 -24.56 -42.49 -17.38
N GLN A 126 -24.54 -43.73 -16.86
CA GLN A 126 -23.70 -44.15 -15.75
C GLN A 126 -22.23 -44.22 -16.15
N GLU A 127 -21.90 -44.84 -17.28
CA GLU A 127 -20.51 -44.98 -17.77
C GLU A 127 -19.87 -43.60 -18.03
N LYS A 128 -20.64 -42.69 -18.61
CA LYS A 128 -20.20 -41.32 -18.88
C LYS A 128 -20.23 -40.42 -17.62
N ARG A 129 -20.73 -40.90 -16.47
CA ARG A 129 -20.90 -40.16 -15.23
C ARG A 129 -21.67 -38.85 -15.38
N LEU A 130 -22.74 -38.86 -16.18
CA LEU A 130 -23.55 -37.70 -16.50
C LEU A 130 -24.52 -37.37 -15.36
N PHE A 131 -23.98 -37.06 -14.16
CA PHE A 131 -24.72 -36.77 -12.95
C PHE A 131 -24.35 -35.47 -12.32
N THR A 132 -25.30 -34.87 -11.63
CA THR A 132 -25.10 -33.83 -10.64
C THR A 132 -25.61 -34.33 -9.29
N LEU A 133 -25.06 -33.73 -8.23
CA LEU A 133 -25.51 -33.98 -6.87
C LEU A 133 -26.11 -32.70 -6.28
N ARG A 134 -27.13 -32.92 -5.46
CA ARG A 134 -27.68 -31.82 -4.65
C ARG A 134 -26.61 -31.30 -3.71
N ALA A 135 -26.39 -29.99 -3.76
CA ALA A 135 -25.42 -29.25 -2.99
C ALA A 135 -26.01 -27.89 -2.57
N THR A 136 -25.30 -27.17 -1.74
CA THR A 136 -25.56 -25.76 -1.45
C THR A 136 -24.63 -24.89 -2.30
N ALA A 137 -25.19 -24.05 -3.16
CA ALA A 137 -24.43 -23.00 -3.83
C ALA A 137 -24.25 -21.83 -2.85
N VAL A 138 -23.01 -21.43 -2.66
CA VAL A 138 -22.62 -20.22 -1.91
C VAL A 138 -22.22 -19.16 -2.91
N GLU A 139 -22.97 -18.10 -3.01
CA GLU A 139 -22.73 -16.99 -3.94
C GLU A 139 -22.16 -15.78 -3.20
N PHE A 140 -21.06 -15.25 -3.74
CA PHE A 140 -20.40 -14.03 -3.25
C PHE A 140 -20.82 -12.89 -4.18
N ARG A 141 -21.33 -11.80 -3.57
CA ARG A 141 -21.95 -10.69 -4.29
C ARG A 141 -21.35 -9.36 -3.87
N ASP A 142 -21.16 -8.50 -4.85
CA ASP A 142 -20.90 -7.07 -4.66
C ASP A 142 -22.02 -6.23 -5.30
N ASP A 143 -21.81 -4.93 -5.42
CA ASP A 143 -22.77 -4.00 -6.04
C ASP A 143 -23.03 -4.30 -7.52
N ASN A 144 -22.15 -5.05 -8.20
CA ASN A 144 -22.26 -5.44 -9.60
C ASN A 144 -22.97 -6.80 -9.80
N GLY A 145 -23.20 -7.53 -8.71
CA GLY A 145 -23.88 -8.84 -8.73
C GLY A 145 -23.04 -9.99 -8.18
N VAL A 146 -23.31 -11.22 -8.62
CA VAL A 146 -22.53 -12.41 -8.25
C VAL A 146 -21.23 -12.43 -9.04
N TYR A 147 -20.10 -12.38 -8.35
CA TYR A 147 -18.76 -12.44 -9.00
C TYR A 147 -18.00 -13.73 -8.71
N ALA A 148 -18.42 -14.49 -7.68
CA ALA A 148 -17.85 -15.81 -7.39
C ALA A 148 -18.91 -16.74 -6.80
N GLN A 149 -18.76 -18.04 -7.03
CA GLN A 149 -19.67 -19.06 -6.51
C GLN A 149 -18.90 -20.36 -6.28
N ILE A 150 -19.22 -21.04 -5.16
CA ILE A 150 -18.77 -22.41 -4.90
C ILE A 150 -19.97 -23.29 -4.56
N TYR A 151 -19.77 -24.60 -4.71
CA TYR A 151 -20.71 -25.59 -4.24
C TYR A 151 -20.13 -26.30 -3.03
N VAL A 152 -20.93 -26.45 -1.97
CA VAL A 152 -20.57 -27.17 -0.76
C VAL A 152 -21.56 -28.29 -0.51
N SER A 153 -21.11 -29.40 0.03
CA SER A 153 -21.97 -30.55 0.29
C SER A 153 -23.01 -30.29 1.38
N ASP A 154 -22.67 -29.44 2.35
CA ASP A 154 -23.56 -29.03 3.44
C ASP A 154 -23.27 -27.58 3.85
N GLU A 155 -24.30 -26.80 4.09
CA GLU A 155 -24.18 -25.41 4.57
C GLU A 155 -23.51 -25.33 5.94
N ALA A 156 -23.67 -26.36 6.78
CA ALA A 156 -22.99 -26.42 8.09
C ALA A 156 -21.47 -26.41 7.95
N LEU A 157 -20.90 -27.14 6.96
CA LEU A 157 -19.46 -27.13 6.69
C LEU A 157 -18.96 -25.76 6.22
N TYR A 158 -19.77 -25.05 5.40
CA TYR A 158 -19.47 -23.68 5.02
C TYR A 158 -19.45 -22.75 6.23
N ASN A 159 -20.43 -22.85 7.11
CA ASN A 159 -20.51 -22.03 8.32
C ASN A 159 -19.33 -22.31 9.27
N GLU A 160 -18.89 -23.57 9.41
CA GLU A 160 -17.71 -23.94 10.20
C GLU A 160 -16.41 -23.40 9.56
N ALA A 161 -16.27 -23.49 8.23
CA ALA A 161 -15.15 -22.92 7.51
C ALA A 161 -15.11 -21.38 7.63
N MET A 162 -16.27 -20.72 7.53
CA MET A 162 -16.39 -19.27 7.71
C MET A 162 -15.99 -18.84 9.13
N GLN A 163 -16.43 -19.57 10.16
CA GLN A 163 -15.98 -19.31 11.53
C GLN A 163 -14.46 -19.49 11.67
N SER A 164 -13.91 -20.51 11.04
CA SER A 164 -12.47 -20.74 11.03
C SER A 164 -11.72 -19.63 10.31
N PHE A 165 -12.26 -19.14 9.21
CA PHE A 165 -11.70 -18.00 8.45
C PHE A 165 -11.72 -16.71 9.27
N LEU A 166 -12.84 -16.38 9.93
CA LEU A 166 -12.93 -15.21 10.80
C LEU A 166 -11.96 -15.28 11.99
N ASN A 167 -11.72 -16.50 12.52
CA ASN A 167 -10.76 -16.71 13.60
C ASN A 167 -9.29 -16.44 13.21
N LEU A 168 -8.97 -16.26 11.92
CA LEU A 168 -7.64 -15.79 11.50
C LEU A 168 -7.41 -14.32 11.88
N PHE A 169 -8.47 -13.55 12.04
CA PHE A 169 -8.41 -12.10 12.25
C PHE A 169 -8.89 -11.67 13.63
N VAL A 170 -9.74 -12.48 14.25
CA VAL A 170 -10.41 -12.15 15.54
C VAL A 170 -10.46 -13.41 16.41
N SER A 171 -10.18 -13.27 17.71
CA SER A 171 -10.25 -14.40 18.63
C SER A 171 -11.69 -14.96 18.73
N LYS A 172 -11.82 -16.24 19.07
CA LYS A 172 -13.12 -16.89 19.29
C LYS A 172 -13.92 -16.20 20.40
N GLU A 173 -13.21 -15.75 21.42
CA GLU A 173 -13.76 -15.04 22.58
C GLU A 173 -14.36 -13.71 22.16
N ASP A 174 -13.63 -12.91 21.37
CA ASP A 174 -14.10 -11.62 20.87
C ASP A 174 -15.25 -11.78 19.88
N LEU A 175 -15.18 -12.74 18.94
CA LEU A 175 -16.30 -13.04 18.04
C LEU A 175 -17.57 -13.41 18.80
N SER A 176 -17.43 -14.28 19.82
CA SER A 176 -18.56 -14.67 20.65
C SER A 176 -19.10 -13.50 21.48
N ALA A 177 -18.24 -12.64 22.01
CA ALA A 177 -18.63 -11.44 22.75
C ALA A 177 -19.41 -10.47 21.86
N LEU A 178 -18.90 -10.20 20.65
CA LEU A 178 -19.57 -9.32 19.67
C LEU A 178 -20.93 -9.87 19.22
N ALA A 179 -21.02 -11.17 18.94
CA ALA A 179 -22.27 -11.83 18.56
C ALA A 179 -23.33 -11.73 19.65
N ASN A 180 -22.92 -11.71 20.94
CA ASN A 180 -23.82 -11.55 22.08
C ASN A 180 -24.05 -10.08 22.48
N GLY A 181 -23.57 -9.10 21.69
CA GLY A 181 -23.70 -7.67 21.98
C GLY A 181 -22.89 -7.21 23.20
N LYS A 182 -21.91 -8.00 23.64
CA LYS A 182 -21.01 -7.68 24.75
C LYS A 182 -19.74 -7.06 24.18
N LEU A 183 -19.66 -5.73 24.18
CA LEU A 183 -18.41 -5.06 23.89
C LEU A 183 -17.42 -5.29 25.03
N THR A 184 -16.15 -5.53 24.69
CA THR A 184 -15.05 -5.50 25.66
C THR A 184 -15.02 -4.14 26.37
N PRO A 185 -14.69 -4.08 27.68
CA PRO A 185 -14.62 -2.81 28.42
C PRO A 185 -13.72 -1.79 27.72
N GLN A 186 -14.00 -0.50 27.93
CA GLN A 186 -13.15 0.57 27.43
C GLN A 186 -11.71 0.37 27.93
N LEU A 187 -10.75 0.73 27.07
CA LEU A 187 -9.34 0.65 27.42
C LEU A 187 -9.02 1.68 28.52
N ASN A 188 -8.46 1.20 29.62
CA ASN A 188 -7.91 2.03 30.71
C ASN A 188 -6.38 1.91 30.82
N THR A 189 -5.79 1.05 30.01
CA THR A 189 -4.34 0.82 29.89
C THR A 189 -3.97 0.66 28.41
N TYR A 190 -2.69 0.67 28.11
CA TYR A 190 -2.17 0.41 26.76
C TYR A 190 -2.63 -0.95 26.26
N GLY A 191 -2.94 -1.02 24.99
CA GLY A 191 -3.43 -2.23 24.33
C GLY A 191 -4.43 -1.92 23.24
N SER A 192 -5.15 -2.94 22.82
CA SER A 192 -6.21 -2.85 21.82
C SER A 192 -7.41 -3.67 22.21
N ARG A 193 -8.59 -3.29 21.71
CA ARG A 193 -9.82 -4.06 21.78
C ARG A 193 -10.54 -4.03 20.44
N ILE A 194 -11.18 -5.13 20.12
CA ILE A 194 -12.02 -5.21 18.93
C ILE A 194 -13.39 -4.62 19.26
N THR A 195 -13.85 -3.72 18.39
CA THR A 195 -15.15 -3.03 18.55
C THR A 195 -16.18 -3.49 17.54
N GLY A 196 -15.77 -4.18 16.48
CA GLY A 196 -16.68 -4.72 15.48
C GLY A 196 -15.98 -5.61 14.46
N VAL A 197 -16.78 -6.51 13.88
CA VAL A 197 -16.37 -7.38 12.77
C VAL A 197 -17.50 -7.40 11.76
N SER A 198 -17.18 -7.27 10.49
CA SER A 198 -18.15 -7.37 9.39
C SER A 198 -17.48 -7.92 8.13
N ILE A 199 -18.30 -8.39 7.21
CA ILE A 199 -17.88 -8.76 5.87
C ILE A 199 -18.44 -7.73 4.91
N THR A 200 -17.63 -7.27 3.96
CA THR A 200 -18.04 -6.20 3.02
C THR A 200 -19.03 -6.74 1.98
N GLN A 201 -18.81 -7.98 1.52
CA GLN A 201 -19.59 -8.62 0.48
C GLN A 201 -20.86 -9.28 1.08
N THR A 202 -21.88 -9.38 0.25
CA THR A 202 -23.09 -10.16 0.60
C THR A 202 -22.87 -11.61 0.19
N VAL A 203 -23.03 -12.53 1.14
CA VAL A 203 -23.00 -13.97 0.87
C VAL A 203 -24.40 -14.53 0.96
N THR A 204 -24.81 -15.28 -0.04
CA THR A 204 -26.13 -15.94 -0.08
C THR A 204 -25.98 -17.42 -0.37
N THR A 205 -26.80 -18.24 0.27
CA THR A 205 -26.84 -19.69 0.07
C THR A 205 -28.16 -20.10 -0.59
N LYS A 206 -28.10 -21.11 -1.46
CA LYS A 206 -29.31 -21.71 -2.06
C LYS A 206 -29.06 -23.16 -2.44
N GLU A 207 -30.13 -23.98 -2.45
CA GLU A 207 -30.06 -25.34 -2.98
C GLU A 207 -29.73 -25.30 -4.48
N ALA A 208 -28.79 -26.13 -4.88
CA ALA A 208 -28.35 -26.26 -6.27
C ALA A 208 -27.95 -27.71 -6.57
N TYR A 209 -27.69 -27.98 -7.86
CA TYR A 209 -27.11 -29.23 -8.31
C TYR A 209 -25.81 -28.94 -9.04
N ALA A 210 -24.76 -29.67 -8.69
CA ALA A 210 -23.42 -29.50 -9.26
C ALA A 210 -22.76 -30.85 -9.55
N PRO A 211 -21.80 -30.91 -10.51
CA PRO A 211 -20.94 -32.06 -10.67
C PRO A 211 -20.20 -32.42 -9.36
N PRO A 212 -20.06 -33.73 -9.06
CA PRO A 212 -19.45 -34.15 -7.78
C PRO A 212 -18.05 -33.57 -7.54
N GLU A 213 -17.27 -33.39 -8.60
CA GLU A 213 -15.92 -32.83 -8.58
C GLU A 213 -15.86 -31.33 -8.24
N GLU A 214 -16.95 -30.59 -8.46
CA GLU A 214 -17.06 -29.18 -8.14
C GLU A 214 -17.52 -28.93 -6.70
N ILE A 215 -18.02 -29.98 -6.02
CA ILE A 215 -18.58 -29.83 -4.65
C ILE A 215 -17.48 -30.03 -3.62
N LYS A 216 -17.23 -28.98 -2.83
CA LYS A 216 -16.33 -29.06 -1.67
C LYS A 216 -17.00 -29.84 -0.53
N ARG A 217 -16.30 -30.85 0.02
CA ARG A 217 -16.84 -31.84 0.92
C ARG A 217 -16.43 -31.70 2.38
N ASP A 218 -15.44 -30.86 2.65
CA ASP A 218 -14.82 -30.71 3.95
C ASP A 218 -14.48 -29.25 4.26
N VAL A 219 -14.36 -28.97 5.56
CA VAL A 219 -14.06 -27.62 6.06
C VAL A 219 -12.74 -27.09 5.51
N THR A 220 -11.73 -27.95 5.33
CA THR A 220 -10.40 -27.54 4.88
C THR A 220 -10.43 -27.01 3.45
N SER A 221 -11.11 -27.72 2.52
CA SER A 221 -11.24 -27.30 1.12
C SER A 221 -12.07 -26.02 0.95
N ILE A 222 -13.06 -25.82 1.81
CA ILE A 222 -13.87 -24.59 1.84
C ILE A 222 -13.03 -23.45 2.41
N LEU A 223 -12.31 -23.67 3.50
CA LEU A 223 -11.45 -22.68 4.12
C LEU A 223 -10.32 -22.24 3.18
N ASP A 224 -9.69 -23.17 2.46
CA ASP A 224 -8.66 -22.85 1.46
C ASP A 224 -9.22 -21.93 0.36
N TYR A 225 -10.45 -22.16 -0.07
CA TYR A 225 -11.11 -21.25 -1.00
C TYR A 225 -11.41 -19.88 -0.39
N LEU A 226 -11.87 -19.83 0.85
CA LEU A 226 -12.10 -18.56 1.55
C LEU A 226 -10.80 -17.76 1.76
N GLU A 227 -9.66 -18.45 1.90
CA GLU A 227 -8.35 -17.82 2.03
C GLU A 227 -7.79 -17.35 0.69
N TYR A 228 -7.94 -18.14 -0.38
CA TYR A 228 -7.19 -17.94 -1.62
C TYR A 228 -8.02 -17.93 -2.91
N GLY A 229 -9.35 -18.08 -2.82
CA GLY A 229 -10.20 -18.18 -4.00
C GLY A 229 -9.81 -19.40 -4.87
N ASP A 230 -9.76 -19.19 -6.18
CA ASP A 230 -9.33 -20.21 -7.13
C ASP A 230 -7.80 -20.28 -7.31
N ASN A 231 -7.04 -19.46 -6.57
CA ASN A 231 -5.59 -19.49 -6.65
C ASN A 231 -5.02 -20.70 -5.91
N THR A 232 -4.46 -21.63 -6.65
CA THR A 232 -3.83 -22.86 -6.12
C THR A 232 -2.31 -22.72 -5.94
N GLU A 233 -1.71 -21.67 -6.49
CA GLU A 233 -0.27 -21.46 -6.40
C GLU A 233 0.10 -20.89 -5.04
N ARG A 234 1.06 -21.52 -4.38
CA ARG A 234 1.64 -21.07 -3.09
C ARG A 234 3.13 -20.88 -3.26
N ALA A 235 3.61 -19.70 -2.89
CA ALA A 235 5.02 -19.39 -2.78
C ALA A 235 5.50 -19.71 -1.38
N TYR A 236 6.69 -20.30 -1.29
CA TYR A 236 7.32 -20.66 -0.01
C TYR A 236 8.68 -20.01 0.09
N TYR A 237 9.03 -19.58 1.29
CA TYR A 237 10.33 -19.06 1.66
C TYR A 237 11.04 -20.06 2.56
N THR A 238 12.30 -20.34 2.29
CA THR A 238 13.14 -21.15 3.18
C THR A 238 13.77 -20.24 4.22
N VAL A 239 13.49 -20.52 5.50
CA VAL A 239 14.03 -19.77 6.64
C VAL A 239 15.55 -19.81 6.64
N GLU A 240 16.19 -18.66 6.66
CA GLU A 240 17.63 -18.48 6.77
C GLU A 240 18.05 -18.29 8.22
N LYS A 241 19.35 -18.45 8.49
CA LYS A 241 19.90 -18.25 9.82
C LYS A 241 19.66 -16.82 10.31
N TYR A 242 19.16 -16.70 11.54
CA TYR A 242 18.77 -15.44 12.20
C TYR A 242 17.51 -14.77 11.68
N ASP A 243 16.73 -15.43 10.82
CA ASP A 243 15.42 -14.90 10.44
C ASP A 243 14.49 -14.82 11.66
N THR A 244 13.70 -13.76 11.65
CA THR A 244 12.56 -13.57 12.56
C THR A 244 11.27 -13.59 11.76
N VAL A 245 10.14 -13.86 12.41
CA VAL A 245 8.81 -13.83 11.73
C VAL A 245 8.59 -12.51 11.01
N ALA A 246 8.91 -11.38 11.65
CA ALA A 246 8.83 -10.05 11.04
C ALA A 246 9.83 -9.87 9.87
N GLY A 247 11.05 -10.40 10.03
CA GLY A 247 12.10 -10.33 9.00
C GLY A 247 11.72 -11.07 7.72
N VAL A 248 11.16 -12.29 7.86
CA VAL A 248 10.63 -13.06 6.73
C VAL A 248 9.56 -12.27 5.97
N GLY A 249 8.63 -11.65 6.71
CA GLY A 249 7.58 -10.82 6.10
C GLY A 249 8.14 -9.63 5.34
N THR A 250 9.09 -8.92 5.94
CA THR A 250 9.74 -7.74 5.31
C THR A 250 10.50 -8.13 4.03
N LYS A 251 11.18 -9.27 4.03
CA LYS A 251 11.89 -9.81 2.86
C LYS A 251 10.92 -10.24 1.73
N ASN A 252 9.68 -10.59 2.09
CA ASN A 252 8.71 -11.18 1.18
C ASN A 252 7.43 -10.32 1.12
N ASN A 253 7.33 -9.48 0.10
CA ASN A 253 6.18 -8.61 -0.21
C ASN A 253 5.75 -7.65 0.91
N GLY A 254 6.60 -7.41 1.93
CA GLY A 254 6.30 -6.50 3.03
C GLY A 254 5.21 -7.03 3.98
N LEU A 255 5.06 -8.34 4.11
CA LEU A 255 4.11 -8.94 5.03
C LEU A 255 4.46 -8.59 6.49
N SER A 256 3.45 -8.30 7.31
CA SER A 256 3.66 -8.13 8.75
C SER A 256 3.91 -9.48 9.43
N ALA A 257 4.50 -9.46 10.64
CA ALA A 257 4.72 -10.67 11.43
C ALA A 257 3.42 -11.45 11.66
N THR A 258 2.32 -10.75 11.93
CA THR A 258 0.98 -11.36 12.11
C THR A 258 0.49 -12.03 10.82
N GLN A 259 0.74 -11.42 9.66
CA GLN A 259 0.38 -12.02 8.39
C GLN A 259 1.17 -13.31 8.13
N VAL A 260 2.49 -13.29 8.35
CA VAL A 260 3.33 -14.49 8.21
C VAL A 260 2.88 -15.60 9.18
N MET A 261 2.55 -15.24 10.42
CA MET A 261 2.02 -16.20 11.41
C MET A 261 0.69 -16.81 10.94
N ASN A 262 -0.25 -15.99 10.47
CA ASN A 262 -1.56 -16.45 9.99
C ASN A 262 -1.47 -17.38 8.76
N LEU A 263 -0.50 -17.15 7.89
CA LEU A 263 -0.23 -18.02 6.74
C LEU A 263 0.39 -19.38 7.15
N ASN A 264 1.03 -19.44 8.32
CA ASN A 264 1.80 -20.61 8.80
C ASN A 264 1.37 -21.04 10.21
N ARG A 265 0.09 -20.96 10.50
CA ARG A 265 -0.49 -21.21 11.82
C ARG A 265 -0.29 -22.66 12.34
N ASP A 266 0.06 -23.57 11.44
CA ASP A 266 0.48 -24.95 11.75
C ASP A 266 1.91 -25.01 12.32
N LYS A 267 2.74 -24.00 12.06
CA LYS A 267 4.16 -23.92 12.42
C LYS A 267 4.49 -22.76 13.35
N ILE A 268 3.77 -21.65 13.23
CA ILE A 268 4.04 -20.41 13.96
C ILE A 268 2.83 -20.07 14.85
N THR A 269 3.06 -20.06 16.16
CA THR A 269 2.03 -19.78 17.17
C THR A 269 2.16 -18.41 17.83
N SER A 270 3.29 -17.72 17.62
CA SER A 270 3.57 -16.38 18.13
C SER A 270 4.41 -15.58 17.15
N VAL A 271 4.17 -14.28 17.04
CA VAL A 271 4.96 -13.35 16.19
C VAL A 271 6.42 -13.23 16.65
N ASP A 272 6.71 -13.53 17.90
CA ASP A 272 8.05 -13.51 18.49
C ASP A 272 8.71 -14.90 18.52
N GLN A 273 8.08 -15.92 17.88
CA GLN A 273 8.62 -17.27 17.84
C GLN A 273 9.97 -17.30 17.11
N ILE A 274 10.92 -18.06 17.70
CA ILE A 274 12.20 -18.34 17.04
C ILE A 274 11.96 -19.34 15.90
N LEU A 275 12.35 -18.94 14.70
CA LEU A 275 12.24 -19.78 13.52
C LEU A 275 13.41 -20.76 13.42
N THR A 276 13.16 -21.92 12.84
CA THR A 276 14.19 -22.95 12.59
C THR A 276 14.72 -22.77 11.16
N GLU A 277 16.05 -22.66 11.03
CA GLU A 277 16.72 -22.61 9.71
C GLU A 277 16.33 -23.83 8.87
N GLY A 278 15.95 -23.60 7.62
CA GLY A 278 15.52 -24.63 6.67
C GLY A 278 14.00 -24.88 6.63
N ASP A 279 13.23 -24.33 7.58
CA ASP A 279 11.77 -24.44 7.53
C ASP A 279 11.21 -23.74 6.29
N GLN A 280 10.17 -24.34 5.70
CA GLN A 280 9.44 -23.76 4.58
C GLN A 280 8.21 -22.99 5.10
N LEU A 281 8.18 -21.69 4.91
CA LEU A 281 7.06 -20.83 5.29
C LEU A 281 6.31 -20.35 4.05
N CYS A 282 4.98 -20.46 4.06
CA CYS A 282 4.12 -19.87 3.05
C CYS A 282 4.20 -18.33 3.12
N ILE A 283 4.41 -17.71 1.97
CA ILE A 283 4.50 -16.25 1.83
C ILE A 283 3.49 -15.69 0.82
N THR A 284 2.57 -16.52 0.33
CA THR A 284 1.43 -16.09 -0.49
C THR A 284 0.33 -15.56 0.42
N TYR A 285 0.10 -14.24 0.37
CA TYR A 285 -0.97 -13.67 1.20
C TYR A 285 -2.35 -13.97 0.64
N PHE A 286 -3.38 -13.84 1.48
CA PHE A 286 -4.76 -14.17 1.14
C PHE A 286 -5.27 -13.42 -0.10
N THR A 287 -5.91 -14.16 -0.99
CA THR A 287 -6.66 -13.66 -2.15
C THR A 287 -8.14 -14.04 -1.98
N SER A 288 -8.66 -13.75 -0.80
CA SER A 288 -10.01 -14.10 -0.38
C SER A 288 -11.09 -13.52 -1.32
N PRO A 289 -12.15 -14.25 -1.61
CA PRO A 289 -13.33 -13.69 -2.28
C PRO A 289 -14.13 -12.73 -1.37
N ILE A 290 -13.81 -12.64 -0.09
CA ILE A 290 -14.49 -11.76 0.87
C ILE A 290 -13.48 -10.92 1.66
N ASP A 291 -13.90 -9.70 2.03
CA ASP A 291 -13.13 -8.81 2.89
C ASP A 291 -13.69 -8.82 4.32
N VAL A 292 -12.88 -9.31 5.24
CA VAL A 292 -13.18 -9.24 6.67
C VAL A 292 -12.70 -7.90 7.20
N VAL A 293 -13.62 -7.05 7.58
CA VAL A 293 -13.36 -5.75 8.18
C VAL A 293 -13.42 -5.88 9.69
N VAL A 294 -12.29 -5.57 10.34
CA VAL A 294 -12.19 -5.51 11.80
C VAL A 294 -11.99 -4.07 12.23
N THR A 295 -12.84 -3.57 13.12
CA THR A 295 -12.68 -2.28 13.77
C THR A 295 -12.07 -2.47 15.15
N VAL A 296 -11.01 -1.70 15.43
CA VAL A 296 -10.20 -1.82 16.63
C VAL A 296 -10.07 -0.45 17.29
N GLU A 297 -10.19 -0.40 18.59
CA GLU A 297 -9.72 0.71 19.41
C GLU A 297 -8.37 0.34 20.00
N SER A 298 -7.35 1.18 19.80
CA SER A 298 -6.01 0.98 20.39
C SER A 298 -5.60 2.20 21.21
N MET A 299 -5.02 1.98 22.40
CA MET A 299 -4.48 3.03 23.24
C MET A 299 -2.96 2.96 23.23
N ARG A 300 -2.29 4.06 22.87
CA ARG A 300 -0.85 4.18 22.79
C ARG A 300 -0.38 5.40 23.55
N GLN A 301 0.82 5.32 24.11
CA GLN A 301 1.52 6.48 24.62
C GLN A 301 2.31 7.15 23.51
N GLU A 302 2.21 8.45 23.42
CA GLU A 302 2.93 9.30 22.48
C GLU A 302 3.68 10.40 23.23
N ASN A 303 4.81 10.82 22.65
CA ASN A 303 5.56 11.94 23.19
C ASN A 303 4.88 13.27 22.85
N ILE A 304 4.88 14.18 23.80
CA ILE A 304 4.64 15.60 23.57
C ILE A 304 6.02 16.26 23.55
N TYR A 305 6.43 16.77 22.41
CA TYR A 305 7.75 17.39 22.28
C TYR A 305 7.76 18.77 22.93
N PRO A 306 8.85 19.13 23.65
CA PRO A 306 9.02 20.47 24.23
C PRO A 306 9.20 21.52 23.14
N GLN A 307 8.84 22.75 23.42
CA GLN A 307 9.19 23.89 22.58
C GLN A 307 10.57 24.43 22.99
N THR A 308 11.31 25.04 22.04
CA THR A 308 12.55 25.78 22.33
C THR A 308 12.22 27.25 22.45
N ILE A 309 12.46 27.81 23.63
CA ILE A 309 12.23 29.22 23.97
C ILE A 309 13.57 29.92 24.00
N TYR A 310 13.72 30.96 23.19
CA TYR A 310 14.90 31.82 23.19
C TYR A 310 14.68 33.00 24.11
N GLN A 311 15.60 33.21 25.11
CA GLN A 311 15.58 34.30 26.02
C GLN A 311 16.82 35.18 25.82
N GLU A 312 16.64 36.48 25.69
CA GLU A 312 17.75 37.42 25.62
C GLU A 312 18.49 37.48 26.95
N ASP A 313 19.82 37.48 26.88
CA ASP A 313 20.70 37.59 28.04
C ASP A 313 21.80 38.61 27.77
N SER A 314 21.69 39.76 28.48
CA SER A 314 22.66 40.85 28.37
C SER A 314 24.00 40.59 29.05
N SER A 315 24.14 39.48 29.78
CA SER A 315 25.41 39.03 30.35
C SER A 315 26.23 38.17 29.37
N LEU A 316 25.60 37.63 28.36
CA LEU A 316 26.26 36.83 27.32
C LEU A 316 26.62 37.73 26.13
N ARG A 317 27.77 37.45 25.52
CA ARG A 317 28.20 38.14 24.29
C ARG A 317 27.21 37.87 23.15
N LYS A 318 26.97 38.87 22.35
CA LYS A 318 26.16 38.73 21.12
C LYS A 318 26.77 37.66 20.24
N GLY A 319 25.92 36.67 19.83
CA GLY A 319 26.33 35.47 19.08
C GLY A 319 26.66 34.26 19.95
N ALA A 320 26.76 34.42 21.27
CA ALA A 320 26.87 33.28 22.21
C ALA A 320 25.48 32.81 22.62
N SER A 321 25.33 31.52 22.88
CA SER A 321 24.12 30.94 23.47
C SER A 321 24.49 29.98 24.60
N LEU A 322 23.55 29.83 25.53
CA LEU A 322 23.68 28.93 26.67
C LEU A 322 22.34 28.25 26.94
N VAL A 323 22.34 26.92 26.99
CA VAL A 323 21.16 26.17 27.40
C VAL A 323 20.95 26.37 28.89
N LYS A 324 19.90 27.09 29.27
CA LYS A 324 19.51 27.32 30.67
C LYS A 324 18.65 26.19 31.22
N GLN A 325 17.85 25.60 30.37
CA GLN A 325 16.98 24.48 30.70
C GLN A 325 16.91 23.51 29.52
N THR A 326 17.23 22.25 29.77
CA THR A 326 17.08 21.22 28.78
C THR A 326 15.62 20.83 28.65
N GLY A 327 15.12 20.71 27.42
CA GLY A 327 13.77 20.22 27.13
C GLY A 327 13.60 18.78 27.55
N VAL A 328 12.41 18.44 28.08
CA VAL A 328 12.04 17.08 28.43
C VAL A 328 10.69 16.78 27.77
N ASN A 329 10.63 15.64 27.08
CA ASN A 329 9.39 15.21 26.46
C ASN A 329 8.30 14.98 27.52
N GLY A 330 7.12 15.48 27.26
CA GLY A 330 5.90 15.06 27.92
C GLY A 330 5.37 13.75 27.32
N ALA A 331 4.26 13.27 27.86
CA ALA A 331 3.58 12.07 27.38
C ALA A 331 2.07 12.28 27.36
N LYS A 332 1.42 11.73 26.36
CA LYS A 332 -0.03 11.66 26.26
C LYS A 332 -0.47 10.24 25.90
N ASN A 333 -1.63 9.85 26.38
CA ASN A 333 -2.29 8.64 25.97
C ASN A 333 -3.30 8.99 24.88
N THR A 334 -3.10 8.42 23.68
CA THR A 334 -3.98 8.64 22.54
C THR A 334 -4.73 7.34 22.23
N VAL A 335 -6.05 7.43 22.10
CA VAL A 335 -6.92 6.34 21.65
C VAL A 335 -7.16 6.53 20.16
N TYR A 336 -6.90 5.48 19.40
CA TYR A 336 -7.11 5.42 17.94
C TYR A 336 -8.29 4.52 17.62
N ALA A 337 -9.11 4.94 16.67
CA ALA A 337 -10.04 4.06 15.96
C ALA A 337 -9.35 3.58 14.68
N GLU A 338 -9.19 2.28 14.57
CA GLU A 338 -8.48 1.62 13.48
C GLU A 338 -9.44 0.74 12.67
N ARG A 339 -9.21 0.69 11.37
CA ARG A 339 -9.93 -0.19 10.45
C ARG A 339 -8.94 -1.09 9.75
N TRP A 340 -9.15 -2.39 9.90
CA TRP A 340 -8.34 -3.43 9.32
C TRP A 340 -9.16 -4.21 8.29
N ILE A 341 -8.57 -4.59 7.18
CA ILE A 341 -9.19 -5.46 6.17
C ILE A 341 -8.26 -6.64 5.94
N ASN A 342 -8.78 -7.86 6.11
CA ASN A 342 -8.02 -9.10 5.97
C ASN A 342 -6.67 -9.06 6.72
N GLY A 343 -6.66 -8.50 7.94
CA GLY A 343 -5.47 -8.37 8.78
C GLY A 343 -4.50 -7.24 8.38
N VAL A 344 -4.86 -6.38 7.42
CA VAL A 344 -4.08 -5.21 7.02
C VAL A 344 -4.70 -3.94 7.59
N LEU A 345 -3.90 -3.10 8.26
CA LEU A 345 -4.33 -1.78 8.73
C LEU A 345 -4.56 -0.84 7.52
N ILE A 346 -5.79 -0.42 7.30
CA ILE A 346 -6.17 0.46 6.20
C ILE A 346 -6.23 1.92 6.64
N SER A 347 -6.74 2.17 7.84
CA SER A 347 -6.82 3.52 8.39
C SER A 347 -6.81 3.50 9.91
N GLY A 348 -6.26 4.56 10.50
CA GLY A 348 -6.31 4.80 11.93
C GLY A 348 -6.37 6.31 12.18
N SER A 349 -7.29 6.75 13.00
CA SER A 349 -7.42 8.14 13.39
C SER A 349 -7.56 8.29 14.91
N PRO A 350 -6.93 9.33 15.50
CA PRO A 350 -7.09 9.59 16.92
C PRO A 350 -8.53 10.01 17.23
N VAL A 351 -9.12 9.39 18.24
CA VAL A 351 -10.48 9.68 18.72
C VAL A 351 -10.44 10.56 19.97
N SER A 352 -9.47 10.29 20.85
CA SER A 352 -9.26 11.06 22.08
C SER A 352 -7.80 11.02 22.48
N SER A 353 -7.38 12.06 23.20
CA SER A 353 -6.03 12.16 23.75
C SER A 353 -6.06 12.80 25.12
N VAL A 354 -5.30 12.28 26.06
CA VAL A 354 -5.17 12.78 27.42
C VAL A 354 -3.69 12.90 27.76
N ASP A 355 -3.26 14.12 28.09
CA ASP A 355 -1.91 14.38 28.54
C ASP A 355 -1.68 13.73 29.92
N THR A 356 -0.68 12.88 30.00
CA THR A 356 -0.30 12.19 31.25
C THR A 356 0.92 12.83 31.91
N LEU A 357 1.77 13.49 31.13
CA LEU A 357 2.93 14.23 31.57
C LEU A 357 3.10 15.44 30.66
N GLN A 358 3.18 16.65 31.29
CA GLN A 358 3.44 17.87 30.53
C GLN A 358 4.90 17.93 30.10
N PRO A 359 5.23 18.41 28.89
CA PRO A 359 6.60 18.62 28.45
C PRO A 359 7.23 19.77 29.26
N VAL A 360 8.54 19.71 29.40
CA VAL A 360 9.33 20.82 29.92
C VAL A 360 10.03 21.47 28.73
N ASP A 361 9.74 22.76 28.49
CA ASP A 361 10.32 23.48 27.37
C ASP A 361 11.84 23.66 27.53
N GLU A 362 12.54 23.63 26.40
CA GLU A 362 13.95 24.00 26.34
C GLU A 362 14.09 25.54 26.39
N ILE A 363 14.98 26.03 27.22
CA ILE A 363 15.27 27.47 27.30
C ILE A 363 16.73 27.71 26.92
N ILE A 364 16.93 28.45 25.84
CA ILE A 364 18.24 28.84 25.33
C ILE A 364 18.40 30.36 25.55
N ALA A 365 19.36 30.74 26.40
CA ALA A 365 19.77 32.12 26.49
C ALA A 365 20.57 32.53 25.26
N VAL A 366 20.22 33.65 24.66
CA VAL A 366 20.92 34.26 23.51
C VAL A 366 21.54 35.54 23.91
N GLY A 367 22.85 35.63 23.74
CA GLY A 367 23.64 36.81 24.17
C GLY A 367 23.29 38.07 23.35
N THR A 368 23.08 39.16 24.07
CA THR A 368 22.84 40.47 23.51
C THR A 368 23.95 41.48 23.83
N LEU A 369 24.93 41.11 24.70
CA LEU A 369 26.03 41.98 25.09
C LEU A 369 26.91 42.28 23.86
N GLU A 370 26.93 43.52 23.46
CA GLU A 370 27.84 44.06 22.45
C GLU A 370 29.08 44.65 23.13
N ILE A 371 30.25 44.09 22.90
CA ILE A 371 31.51 44.62 23.40
C ILE A 371 32.20 45.29 22.19
N PRO A 372 32.45 46.60 22.26
CA PRO A 372 33.17 47.28 21.21
C PRO A 372 34.51 46.60 20.90
N GLY A 373 34.83 46.46 19.61
CA GLY A 373 36.05 45.83 19.14
C GLY A 373 36.12 44.31 19.26
N ILE A 374 35.05 43.62 19.72
CA ILE A 374 34.98 42.15 19.72
C ILE A 374 33.93 41.69 18.72
N GLY A 375 34.37 40.91 17.75
CA GLY A 375 33.51 40.34 16.68
C GLY A 375 32.51 39.35 17.22
N THR A 376 31.37 39.23 16.50
CA THR A 376 30.28 38.31 16.82
C THR A 376 30.52 36.89 16.30
N GLY A 377 31.45 36.74 15.31
CA GLY A 377 31.63 35.52 14.53
C GLY A 377 30.59 35.34 13.41
N SER A 378 29.59 36.24 13.34
CA SER A 378 28.63 36.29 12.23
C SER A 378 29.09 37.40 11.27
N TYR A 379 29.55 37.01 10.10
CA TYR A 379 30.12 37.94 9.12
C TYR A 379 29.08 38.47 8.17
N ARG A 380 29.42 39.57 7.46
CA ARG A 380 28.74 40.07 6.26
C ARG A 380 29.76 40.17 5.11
N TRP A 381 29.27 40.21 3.90
CA TRP A 381 30.11 40.56 2.73
C TRP A 381 30.67 42.02 2.91
N PRO A 382 31.94 42.22 2.48
CA PRO A 382 32.59 43.56 2.65
C PRO A 382 32.04 44.61 1.69
N VAL A 383 31.17 44.26 0.77
CA VAL A 383 30.56 45.17 -0.18
C VAL A 383 29.05 45.00 -0.18
N ASP A 384 28.32 46.02 -0.65
CA ASP A 384 26.89 45.88 -0.91
C ASP A 384 26.69 45.34 -2.35
N ASN A 385 25.53 44.73 -2.65
CA ASN A 385 25.20 44.17 -3.96
C ASN A 385 26.33 43.29 -4.52
N VAL A 386 26.63 42.25 -3.81
CA VAL A 386 27.83 41.41 -3.97
C VAL A 386 27.81 40.70 -5.33
N HIS A 387 28.88 40.92 -6.10
CA HIS A 387 29.23 40.11 -7.26
C HIS A 387 30.58 39.46 -7.04
N ILE A 388 30.64 38.12 -7.07
CA ILE A 388 31.88 37.38 -6.93
C ILE A 388 32.54 37.28 -8.30
N SER A 389 33.63 38.04 -8.50
CA SER A 389 34.41 38.00 -9.77
C SER A 389 35.41 36.88 -9.84
N CYS A 390 35.87 36.37 -8.69
CA CYS A 390 36.77 35.22 -8.60
C CYS A 390 36.56 34.47 -7.30
N ARG A 391 36.16 33.21 -7.40
CA ARG A 391 35.97 32.35 -6.25
C ARG A 391 37.28 31.86 -5.66
N TRP A 392 37.23 31.29 -4.46
CA TRP A 392 38.37 30.64 -3.84
C TRP A 392 39.03 29.60 -4.77
N GLY A 393 40.34 29.75 -5.01
CA GLY A 393 41.08 28.85 -5.88
C GLY A 393 40.76 28.99 -7.35
N CYS A 394 40.14 30.08 -7.82
CA CYS A 394 39.85 30.29 -9.24
C CYS A 394 41.11 30.31 -10.16
N TYR A 395 42.27 30.54 -9.59
CA TYR A 395 43.58 30.28 -10.22
C TYR A 395 44.58 29.80 -9.15
N PHE A 396 45.69 29.22 -9.60
CA PHE A 396 46.70 28.68 -8.71
C PHE A 396 47.29 29.75 -7.73
N GLY A 397 47.13 29.50 -6.44
CA GLY A 397 47.62 30.40 -5.37
C GLY A 397 46.63 31.46 -4.96
N HIS A 398 45.41 31.48 -5.47
CA HIS A 398 44.35 32.40 -5.03
C HIS A 398 43.55 31.87 -3.83
N TYR A 399 44.00 32.22 -2.65
CA TYR A 399 43.36 31.81 -1.37
C TYR A 399 42.56 33.00 -0.77
N ALA A 400 41.59 33.46 -1.54
CA ALA A 400 40.64 34.53 -1.23
C ALA A 400 39.38 34.43 -2.12
N VAL A 401 38.42 35.30 -1.88
CA VAL A 401 37.30 35.54 -2.81
C VAL A 401 37.37 36.99 -3.23
N ASP A 402 37.40 37.23 -4.56
CA ASP A 402 37.38 38.59 -5.09
C ASP A 402 35.95 39.05 -5.29
N VAL A 403 35.55 40.11 -4.61
CA VAL A 403 34.18 40.62 -4.62
C VAL A 403 34.10 42.07 -5.13
N GLN A 404 33.03 42.34 -5.85
CA GLN A 404 32.70 43.66 -6.41
C GLN A 404 31.31 44.07 -5.96
N ASN A 405 31.07 45.38 -5.90
CA ASN A 405 29.68 45.85 -5.91
C ASN A 405 29.19 45.89 -7.35
N TYR A 406 28.14 45.13 -7.64
CA TYR A 406 27.60 44.99 -9.00
C TYR A 406 27.20 46.33 -9.67
N TYR A 407 26.66 47.28 -8.88
CA TYR A 407 26.19 48.58 -9.37
C TYR A 407 27.19 49.68 -9.25
N ASP A 408 28.19 49.55 -8.33
CA ASP A 408 29.20 50.57 -8.08
C ASP A 408 30.60 50.01 -7.95
N ARG A 409 31.35 50.01 -9.05
CA ARG A 409 32.69 49.42 -9.16
C ARG A 409 33.71 49.98 -8.21
N TYR A 410 33.52 51.17 -7.67
CA TYR A 410 34.38 51.86 -6.70
C TYR A 410 33.64 52.16 -5.41
N GLY A 411 32.58 51.41 -5.14
CA GLY A 411 31.74 51.53 -3.96
C GLY A 411 32.50 51.33 -2.65
N VAL A 412 31.80 51.55 -1.55
CA VAL A 412 32.38 51.47 -0.22
C VAL A 412 32.74 50.02 0.15
N ILE A 413 33.81 49.89 0.90
CA ILE A 413 34.17 48.64 1.59
C ILE A 413 33.75 48.77 3.05
N ARG A 414 33.11 47.73 3.57
CA ARG A 414 32.60 47.70 4.94
C ARG A 414 33.27 46.59 5.75
N ALA A 415 33.42 46.80 7.05
CA ALA A 415 33.88 45.78 7.95
C ALA A 415 32.94 44.57 7.96
N ALA A 416 33.48 43.36 7.75
CA ALA A 416 32.71 42.14 7.71
C ALA A 416 32.10 41.77 9.06
N ASP A 417 32.75 42.08 10.16
CA ASP A 417 32.29 42.01 11.53
C ASP A 417 32.95 43.13 12.35
N ARG A 418 32.48 43.36 13.57
CA ARG A 418 33.15 44.34 14.46
C ARG A 418 34.54 43.87 14.83
N GLY A 419 35.42 44.80 15.14
CA GLY A 419 36.81 44.49 15.50
C GLY A 419 37.63 45.75 15.68
N VAL A 420 38.95 45.58 15.62
CA VAL A 420 39.93 46.64 15.71
C VAL A 420 40.77 46.63 14.44
N VAL A 421 40.98 47.77 13.82
CA VAL A 421 41.91 47.91 12.69
C VAL A 421 43.31 47.57 13.18
N GLU A 422 43.83 46.42 12.76
CA GLU A 422 45.17 45.96 13.16
C GLU A 422 46.25 46.40 12.18
N VAL A 423 45.91 46.39 10.88
CA VAL A 423 46.82 46.81 9.83
C VAL A 423 46.11 47.73 8.84
N ASN A 424 46.72 48.83 8.47
CA ASN A 424 46.33 49.72 7.40
C ASN A 424 47.62 50.12 6.63
N SER A 425 47.90 49.40 5.57
CA SER A 425 49.21 49.46 4.90
C SER A 425 49.10 49.33 3.38
N TYR A 426 50.25 49.35 2.73
CA TYR A 426 50.39 49.14 1.29
C TYR A 426 51.53 48.15 0.99
N ASN A 427 51.34 47.30 0.02
CA ASN A 427 52.41 46.53 -0.61
C ASN A 427 52.16 46.39 -2.13
N SER A 428 53.19 46.03 -2.87
CA SER A 428 53.10 45.96 -4.34
C SER A 428 52.22 44.81 -4.90
N VAL A 429 51.83 43.86 -4.07
CA VAL A 429 50.96 42.75 -4.46
C VAL A 429 49.50 43.10 -4.15
N ASN A 430 49.18 43.38 -2.89
CA ASN A 430 47.83 43.59 -2.40
C ASN A 430 47.35 45.05 -2.52
N GLY A 431 48.21 45.97 -2.96
CA GLY A 431 47.89 47.40 -3.00
C GLY A 431 47.68 47.97 -1.58
N ASN A 432 46.77 48.92 -1.48
CA ASN A 432 46.26 49.36 -0.18
C ASN A 432 45.38 48.30 0.43
N TYR A 433 45.64 47.93 1.69
CA TYR A 433 44.88 46.89 2.38
C TYR A 433 44.70 47.20 3.85
N VAL A 434 43.63 46.69 4.39
CA VAL A 434 43.26 46.72 5.81
C VAL A 434 43.14 45.30 6.33
N ILE A 435 43.54 45.10 7.58
CA ILE A 435 43.23 43.92 8.37
C ILE A 435 42.46 44.36 9.61
N ILE A 436 41.32 43.70 9.87
CA ILE A 436 40.57 43.88 11.08
C ILE A 436 40.75 42.63 11.95
N ASN A 437 41.25 42.83 13.18
CA ASN A 437 41.28 41.80 14.21
C ASN A 437 39.93 41.83 14.94
N HIS A 438 39.20 40.73 14.86
CA HIS A 438 37.88 40.60 15.47
C HIS A 438 37.95 40.24 16.98
N ASN A 439 39.17 40.05 17.53
CA ASN A 439 39.39 39.69 18.95
C ASN A 439 38.55 38.45 19.40
N ASN A 440 38.19 37.60 18.48
CA ASN A 440 37.47 36.34 18.71
C ASN A 440 38.22 35.13 18.11
N GLY A 441 39.52 35.32 17.77
CA GLY A 441 40.36 34.32 17.13
C GLY A 441 40.48 34.48 15.63
N PHE A 442 39.64 35.30 14.99
CA PHE A 442 39.61 35.53 13.56
C PHE A 442 39.99 36.96 13.15
N HIS A 443 40.49 37.07 11.95
CA HIS A 443 40.82 38.34 11.29
C HIS A 443 40.14 38.35 9.91
N SER A 444 39.80 39.53 9.39
CA SER A 444 39.36 39.73 8.02
C SER A 444 40.34 40.64 7.26
N TYR A 445 40.59 40.26 6.02
CA TYR A 445 41.54 40.91 5.11
C TYR A 445 40.83 41.58 3.93
N TYR A 446 41.19 42.84 3.62
CA TYR A 446 40.60 43.63 2.56
C TYR A 446 41.69 44.25 1.69
N GLY A 447 41.96 43.68 0.51
CA GLY A 447 43.01 44.13 -0.42
C GLY A 447 42.49 44.99 -1.56
N HIS A 448 43.41 45.57 -2.30
CA HIS A 448 43.27 46.37 -3.53
C HIS A 448 42.41 47.64 -3.37
N MET A 449 42.34 48.19 -2.16
CA MET A 449 41.60 49.42 -1.90
C MET A 449 42.10 50.58 -2.76
N ASN A 450 41.18 51.49 -3.14
CA ASN A 450 41.48 52.61 -4.03
C ASN A 450 42.55 53.56 -3.45
N VAL A 451 42.39 53.88 -2.18
CA VAL A 451 43.32 54.67 -1.38
C VAL A 451 43.55 54.03 -0.03
N LYS A 452 44.55 54.43 0.68
CA LYS A 452 44.74 54.05 2.08
C LYS A 452 43.49 54.34 2.89
N SER A 453 43.03 53.40 3.71
CA SER A 453 41.90 53.61 4.62
C SER A 453 42.06 54.87 5.45
N PRO A 454 40.99 55.65 5.66
CA PRO A 454 41.04 56.81 6.56
C PRO A 454 41.12 56.42 8.03
N LEU A 455 40.93 55.11 8.37
CA LEU A 455 40.95 54.63 9.73
C LEU A 455 42.38 54.37 10.18
N GLU A 456 42.74 54.83 11.38
CA GLU A 456 44.02 54.56 12.00
C GLU A 456 44.05 53.13 12.57
N VAL A 457 45.25 52.57 12.70
CA VAL A 457 45.47 51.32 13.43
C VAL A 457 45.08 51.56 14.91
N GLY A 458 44.32 50.60 15.45
CA GLY A 458 43.71 50.69 16.78
C GLY A 458 42.29 51.23 16.78
N THR A 459 41.78 51.71 15.63
CA THR A 459 40.38 52.14 15.52
C THR A 459 39.44 50.97 15.71
N ILE A 460 38.47 51.09 16.62
CA ILE A 460 37.38 50.14 16.77
C ILE A 460 36.37 50.42 15.65
N VAL A 461 35.95 49.35 14.98
CA VAL A 461 34.92 49.41 13.92
C VAL A 461 33.76 48.51 14.26
N ASP A 462 32.57 48.92 13.91
CA ASP A 462 31.35 48.10 13.98
C ASP A 462 31.15 47.30 12.71
N LYS A 463 30.39 46.22 12.80
CA LYS A 463 30.00 45.41 11.65
C LYS A 463 29.24 46.29 10.65
N GLY A 464 29.72 46.30 9.39
CA GLY A 464 29.12 47.12 8.34
C GLY A 464 29.61 48.56 8.25
N GLU A 465 30.48 49.00 9.18
CA GLU A 465 31.09 50.30 9.13
C GLU A 465 32.00 50.46 7.89
N VAL A 466 32.02 51.65 7.32
CA VAL A 466 32.80 51.90 6.09
C VAL A 466 34.27 52.03 6.47
N ILE A 467 35.10 51.19 5.88
CA ILE A 467 36.54 51.12 6.12
C ILE A 467 37.38 51.59 4.94
N GLY A 468 36.77 51.86 3.80
CA GLY A 468 37.44 52.33 2.60
C GLY A 468 36.59 52.23 1.33
N GLN A 469 37.26 52.23 0.19
CA GLN A 469 36.62 52.13 -1.11
C GLN A 469 37.29 51.06 -1.96
N ILE A 470 36.51 50.36 -2.78
CA ILE A 470 36.97 49.39 -3.79
C ILE A 470 37.96 50.06 -4.73
N GLY A 471 39.05 49.44 -5.03
CA GLY A 471 40.06 49.97 -5.90
C GLY A 471 40.70 48.87 -6.79
N MET A 472 41.84 49.27 -7.38
CA MET A 472 42.60 48.39 -8.29
C MET A 472 44.09 48.62 -8.02
N THR A 473 44.49 48.95 -6.79
CA THR A 473 45.91 49.17 -6.41
C THR A 473 46.63 47.83 -6.23
N GLY A 474 47.95 47.81 -6.44
CA GLY A 474 48.76 46.58 -6.39
C GLY A 474 48.61 45.76 -7.69
N ARG A 475 48.57 44.41 -7.55
CA ARG A 475 48.47 43.49 -8.69
C ARG A 475 47.00 43.06 -8.96
N ALA A 476 46.19 44.01 -9.37
CA ALA A 476 44.79 43.78 -9.70
C ALA A 476 44.54 44.06 -11.20
N THR A 477 43.62 43.30 -11.85
CA THR A 477 43.26 43.44 -13.26
C THR A 477 41.99 44.25 -13.45
N GLY A 478 41.25 44.53 -12.37
CA GLY A 478 40.03 45.33 -12.35
C GLY A 478 39.68 45.69 -10.91
N PRO A 479 38.72 46.65 -10.70
CA PRO A 479 38.30 47.04 -9.36
C PRO A 479 37.61 45.89 -8.62
N HIS A 480 38.14 45.47 -7.49
CA HIS A 480 37.58 44.46 -6.58
C HIS A 480 38.16 44.54 -5.18
N VAL A 481 37.57 43.84 -4.25
CA VAL A 481 38.12 43.59 -2.91
C VAL A 481 38.61 42.15 -2.88
N HIS A 482 39.89 41.96 -2.64
CA HIS A 482 40.51 40.69 -2.34
C HIS A 482 40.23 40.37 -0.87
N PHE A 483 39.28 39.48 -0.59
CA PHE A 483 38.70 39.23 0.73
C PHE A 483 38.90 37.81 1.19
N PHE A 484 39.41 37.64 2.40
CA PHE A 484 39.46 36.36 3.10
C PHE A 484 39.38 36.54 4.61
N ILE A 485 39.06 35.46 5.33
CA ILE A 485 39.07 35.38 6.77
C ILE A 485 40.23 34.43 7.15
N TYR A 486 40.90 34.71 8.25
CA TYR A 486 41.96 33.83 8.71
C TYR A 486 42.06 33.79 10.25
N GLU A 487 42.66 32.69 10.76
CA GLU A 487 42.97 32.49 12.17
C GLU A 487 44.48 32.78 12.43
N GLY A 488 44.77 33.16 13.68
CA GLY A 488 46.15 33.33 14.12
C GLY A 488 46.74 34.71 13.85
N GLU A 489 48.08 34.86 14.02
CA GLU A 489 48.75 36.15 14.10
C GLU A 489 49.14 36.75 12.74
N THR A 490 49.06 36.01 11.66
CA THR A 490 49.55 36.49 10.38
C THR A 490 48.76 36.01 9.16
N ALA A 491 48.41 36.94 8.30
CA ALA A 491 47.74 36.68 7.02
C ALA A 491 48.62 35.91 5.98
N GLN A 492 49.93 35.81 6.22
CA GLN A 492 50.85 35.08 5.32
C GLN A 492 50.73 33.56 5.48
N ASP A 493 50.24 33.04 6.60
CA ASP A 493 50.00 31.62 6.79
C ASP A 493 48.76 31.17 5.99
N ILE A 494 49.03 30.63 4.79
CA ILE A 494 47.96 30.15 3.86
C ILE A 494 47.11 29.05 4.53
N GLY A 495 47.73 28.20 5.34
CA GLY A 495 47.04 27.11 6.04
C GLY A 495 46.01 27.58 7.09
N LYS A 496 46.06 28.85 7.45
CA LYS A 496 45.15 29.49 8.39
C LYS A 496 44.10 30.37 7.75
N ARG A 497 44.10 30.47 6.42
CA ARG A 497 43.07 31.18 5.66
C ARG A 497 41.85 30.31 5.44
N HIS A 498 40.69 30.88 5.63
CA HIS A 498 39.40 30.29 5.40
C HIS A 498 38.73 30.87 4.18
N ASN A 499 38.04 30.00 3.44
CA ASN A 499 37.19 30.45 2.34
C ASN A 499 36.01 31.23 2.94
N PRO A 500 35.80 32.49 2.53
CA PRO A 500 34.66 33.29 3.03
C PRO A 500 33.28 32.58 2.85
N CYS A 501 33.15 31.66 1.89
CA CYS A 501 31.92 30.87 1.69
C CYS A 501 31.61 29.87 2.83
N GLU A 502 32.56 29.66 3.75
CA GLU A 502 32.29 28.87 4.97
C GLU A 502 31.50 29.69 6.01
N PHE A 503 31.51 31.01 5.91
CA PHE A 503 30.84 31.93 6.82
C PHE A 503 29.71 32.74 6.14
N LEU A 504 29.68 32.81 4.82
CA LEU A 504 28.83 33.66 4.02
C LEU A 504 28.20 32.89 2.88
N ASP A 505 26.95 33.20 2.55
CA ASP A 505 26.29 32.60 1.40
C ASP A 505 26.88 33.13 0.10
N CYS A 506 27.58 32.26 -0.63
CA CYS A 506 28.18 32.55 -1.92
C CYS A 506 27.22 32.33 -3.09
N ASP A 507 26.07 31.75 -2.89
CA ASP A 507 25.08 31.52 -3.95
C ASP A 507 23.99 32.60 -3.97
N ALA A 508 23.83 33.34 -2.88
CA ALA A 508 22.92 34.50 -2.77
C ALA A 508 23.55 35.82 -3.33
N THR A 509 24.61 35.73 -4.12
CA THR A 509 25.28 36.88 -4.74
C THR A 509 24.73 37.15 -6.15
N ILE A 510 24.74 38.43 -6.59
CA ILE A 510 24.23 38.89 -7.88
C ILE A 510 25.13 38.43 -9.02
#